data_4fe083e4d11be6e83cad4aa5927b9356
#
_entry.id   4fe083e4d11be6e83cad4aa5927b9356
#
_cell.length_a   1.000
_cell.length_b   1.000
_cell.length_c   1.000
_cell.angle_alpha   90.00
_cell.angle_beta   90.00
_cell.angle_gamma   90.00
#
_symmetry.space_group_name_H-M   'P 1'
#
loop_
_entity.id
_entity.type
_entity.pdbx_description
1 polymer ?
#
loop_
_entity_poly.entity_id
_entity_poly.type
_entity_poly.pdbx_seq_one_letter_code
_entity_poly.pdbx_strand_id
1 'polypeptide(L)'
;MKKWIVMLAVLVMFCLAGCGEKPMTAVYFHPDDNSWYFADLDTDTIFSGTIPDKLTDENGKKLTEEDMTDGDVYLIYGDGIMLESFPGQYPGITKMVRKEQGNQEKADHYRKELPSMMRPVTGE
;
A
#
# COMPACT_ATOMS: atom_id res chain seq x y z
N MET A 1 -10.98 -22.22 -34.37
CA MET A 1 -11.92 -22.48 -33.28
C MET A 1 -11.28 -23.04 -32.04
N LYS A 2 -10.37 -24.00 -32.17
CA LYS A 2 -9.66 -24.54 -30.99
C LYS A 2 -8.83 -23.50 -30.25
N LYS A 3 -8.29 -22.51 -30.95
CA LYS A 3 -7.49 -21.43 -30.33
C LYS A 3 -8.33 -20.53 -29.44
N TRP A 4 -9.58 -20.37 -29.74
CA TRP A 4 -10.48 -19.52 -28.95
C TRP A 4 -10.85 -20.18 -27.62
N ILE A 5 -11.04 -21.49 -27.66
CA ILE A 5 -11.39 -22.26 -26.47
C ILE A 5 -10.21 -22.27 -25.47
N VAL A 6 -8.98 -22.38 -25.99
CA VAL A 6 -7.78 -22.35 -25.19
C VAL A 6 -7.58 -20.96 -24.55
N MET A 7 -7.80 -19.90 -25.31
CA MET A 7 -7.73 -18.54 -24.81
C MET A 7 -8.76 -18.27 -23.71
N LEU A 8 -9.97 -18.77 -23.90
CA LEU A 8 -11.03 -18.62 -22.92
C LEU A 8 -10.69 -19.36 -21.62
N ALA A 9 -10.16 -20.56 -21.73
CA ALA A 9 -9.74 -21.35 -20.57
C ALA A 9 -8.61 -20.68 -19.78
N VAL A 10 -7.66 -20.10 -20.48
CA VAL A 10 -6.56 -19.35 -19.85
C VAL A 10 -7.09 -18.11 -19.13
N LEU A 11 -8.03 -17.40 -19.75
CA LEU A 11 -8.64 -16.21 -19.14
C LEU A 11 -9.41 -16.58 -17.88
N VAL A 12 -10.15 -17.66 -17.88
CA VAL A 12 -10.91 -18.14 -16.71
C VAL A 12 -9.96 -18.55 -15.58
N MET A 13 -8.87 -19.21 -15.91
CA MET A 13 -7.85 -19.57 -14.93
C MET A 13 -7.20 -18.34 -14.28
N PHE A 14 -6.96 -17.32 -15.09
CA PHE A 14 -6.40 -16.07 -14.61
C PHE A 14 -7.34 -15.36 -13.64
N CYS A 15 -8.63 -15.35 -13.92
CA CYS A 15 -9.63 -14.78 -13.02
C CYS A 15 -9.74 -15.53 -11.70
N LEU A 16 -9.63 -16.86 -11.71
CA LEU A 16 -9.67 -17.67 -10.50
C LEU A 16 -8.43 -17.45 -9.63
N ALA A 17 -7.27 -17.28 -10.25
CA ALA A 17 -6.04 -17.00 -9.53
C ALA A 17 -6.04 -15.60 -8.89
N GLY A 18 -6.79 -14.64 -9.46
CA GLY A 18 -6.89 -13.29 -8.95
C GLY A 18 -7.91 -13.08 -7.84
N CYS A 19 -8.72 -14.09 -7.53
CA CYS A 19 -9.78 -13.94 -6.53
C CYS A 19 -9.34 -14.09 -5.09
N GLY A 20 -8.07 -14.45 -4.81
CA GLY A 20 -7.60 -14.79 -3.47
C GLY A 20 -7.21 -13.62 -2.59
N GLU A 21 -6.66 -12.56 -3.15
CA GLU A 21 -6.13 -11.47 -2.35
C GLU A 21 -6.43 -10.14 -3.01
N LYS A 22 -7.03 -9.24 -2.23
CA LYS A 22 -7.19 -7.85 -2.66
C LYS A 22 -6.08 -7.02 -2.05
N PRO A 23 -5.19 -6.45 -2.86
CA PRO A 23 -4.18 -5.57 -2.32
C PRO A 23 -4.81 -4.27 -1.83
N MET A 24 -4.18 -3.70 -0.82
CA MET A 24 -4.51 -2.37 -0.34
C MET A 24 -3.77 -1.35 -1.19
N THR A 25 -4.45 -0.30 -1.62
CA THR A 25 -3.80 0.83 -2.30
C THR A 25 -3.51 1.90 -1.29
N ALA A 26 -2.24 2.21 -1.07
CA ALA A 26 -1.84 3.16 -0.04
C ALA A 26 -0.74 4.10 -0.54
N VAL A 27 -0.75 5.33 -0.04
CA VAL A 27 0.29 6.29 -0.30
C VAL A 27 1.31 6.27 0.84
N TYR A 28 2.59 6.31 0.46
CA TYR A 28 3.71 6.38 1.39
C TYR A 28 4.09 7.84 1.61
N PHE A 29 4.16 8.28 2.85
CA PHE A 29 4.47 9.68 3.13
C PHE A 29 5.26 9.86 4.42
N HIS A 30 6.00 10.98 4.48
CA HIS A 30 6.80 11.35 5.64
C HIS A 30 6.21 12.60 6.27
N PRO A 31 5.67 12.52 7.50
CA PRO A 31 5.28 13.73 8.22
C PRO A 31 6.49 14.51 8.71
N ASP A 32 7.61 13.82 8.97
CA ASP A 32 8.88 14.42 9.36
C ASP A 32 10.03 13.54 8.87
N ASP A 33 11.27 13.95 9.11
CA ASP A 33 12.47 13.25 8.61
C ASP A 33 12.72 11.90 9.28
N ASN A 34 12.11 11.64 10.42
CA ASN A 34 12.36 10.44 11.20
C ASN A 34 11.23 9.41 11.14
N SER A 35 10.09 9.80 10.61
CA SER A 35 8.90 8.97 10.59
C SER A 35 8.39 8.77 9.17
N TRP A 36 7.79 7.60 8.91
CA TRP A 36 7.13 7.33 7.65
C TRP A 36 5.89 6.49 7.91
N TYR A 37 4.88 6.75 7.12
CA TYR A 37 3.58 6.10 7.25
C TYR A 37 2.98 5.81 5.89
N PHE A 38 1.96 4.98 5.91
CA PHE A 38 1.11 4.72 4.75
C PHE A 38 -0.30 5.19 5.07
N ALA A 39 -1.04 5.59 4.03
CA ALA A 39 -2.46 5.89 4.16
C ALA A 39 -3.23 5.09 3.14
N ASP A 40 -4.18 4.28 3.62
CA ASP A 40 -5.08 3.52 2.75
C ASP A 40 -5.99 4.51 2.02
N LEU A 41 -5.90 4.54 0.69
CA LEU A 41 -6.64 5.51 -0.12
C LEU A 41 -8.15 5.23 -0.14
N ASP A 42 -8.56 4.02 0.19
CA ASP A 42 -9.99 3.66 0.21
C ASP A 42 -10.65 4.00 1.52
N THR A 43 -9.95 3.90 2.64
CA THR A 43 -10.51 4.08 3.98
C THR A 43 -9.95 5.29 4.72
N ASP A 44 -8.94 5.94 4.17
CA ASP A 44 -8.19 7.04 4.80
C ASP A 44 -7.50 6.65 6.11
N THR A 45 -7.30 5.36 6.32
CA THR A 45 -6.60 4.86 7.51
C THR A 45 -5.11 5.05 7.38
N ILE A 46 -4.50 5.71 8.36
CA ILE A 46 -3.05 5.91 8.41
C ILE A 46 -2.44 4.80 9.28
N PHE A 47 -1.39 4.17 8.77
CA PHE A 47 -0.74 3.07 9.46
C PHE A 47 0.76 3.01 9.16
N SER A 48 1.49 2.31 10.02
CA SER A 48 2.87 1.94 9.75
C SER A 48 2.94 0.47 9.39
N GLY A 49 3.97 0.08 8.65
CA GLY A 49 4.13 -1.31 8.24
C GLY A 49 5.58 -1.65 8.04
N THR A 50 5.88 -2.94 8.06
CA THR A 50 7.23 -3.43 7.79
C THR A 50 7.41 -3.56 6.29
N ILE A 51 8.49 -2.99 5.77
CA ILE A 51 8.78 -3.07 4.34
C ILE A 51 9.22 -4.50 4.00
N PRO A 52 8.50 -5.18 3.09
CA PRO A 52 8.84 -6.56 2.76
C PRO A 52 10.03 -6.65 1.81
N ASP A 53 10.64 -7.82 1.75
CA ASP A 53 11.71 -8.09 0.78
C ASP A 53 11.19 -8.03 -0.66
N LYS A 54 9.93 -8.40 -0.86
CA LYS A 54 9.28 -8.36 -2.18
C LYS A 54 8.71 -6.98 -2.45
N LEU A 55 9.58 -6.05 -2.74
CA LEU A 55 9.25 -4.68 -3.11
C LEU A 55 9.68 -4.45 -4.55
N THR A 56 8.72 -4.15 -5.43
CA THR A 56 8.99 -3.94 -6.85
C THR A 56 8.24 -2.73 -7.38
N ASP A 57 8.60 -2.29 -8.59
CA ASP A 57 7.79 -1.33 -9.34
C ASP A 57 6.79 -2.08 -10.23
N GLU A 58 6.02 -1.35 -11.03
CA GLU A 58 5.01 -1.93 -11.93
C GLU A 58 5.59 -2.87 -12.97
N ASN A 59 6.86 -2.71 -13.30
CA ASN A 59 7.55 -3.53 -14.30
C ASN A 59 8.24 -4.74 -13.69
N GLY A 60 8.10 -4.93 -12.39
CA GLY A 60 8.74 -6.03 -11.70
C GLY A 60 10.19 -5.78 -11.29
N LYS A 61 10.67 -4.56 -11.46
CA LYS A 61 12.02 -4.20 -11.04
C LYS A 61 12.09 -4.16 -9.51
N LYS A 62 13.06 -4.85 -8.94
CA LYS A 62 13.24 -4.88 -7.49
C LYS A 62 13.64 -3.51 -6.96
N LEU A 63 12.96 -3.08 -5.92
CA LEU A 63 13.23 -1.83 -5.22
C LEU A 63 13.70 -2.13 -3.79
N THR A 64 14.34 -1.16 -3.17
CA THR A 64 14.71 -1.20 -1.76
C THR A 64 14.06 -0.02 -1.03
N GLU A 65 14.20 0.01 0.29
CA GLU A 65 13.69 1.14 1.08
C GLU A 65 14.25 2.48 0.59
N GLU A 66 15.48 2.49 0.10
CA GLU A 66 16.13 3.69 -0.41
C GLU A 66 15.46 4.22 -1.67
N ASP A 67 14.77 3.36 -2.41
CA ASP A 67 14.05 3.74 -3.62
C ASP A 67 12.67 4.32 -3.33
N MET A 68 12.20 4.21 -2.10
CA MET A 68 10.90 4.72 -1.69
C MET A 68 10.97 6.22 -1.48
N THR A 69 10.05 6.95 -2.09
CA THR A 69 10.00 8.40 -1.99
C THR A 69 8.63 8.87 -1.48
N ASP A 70 8.63 10.01 -0.84
CA ASP A 70 7.42 10.64 -0.33
C ASP A 70 6.40 10.83 -1.46
N GLY A 71 5.19 10.34 -1.25
CA GLY A 71 4.14 10.39 -2.25
C GLY A 71 4.01 9.18 -3.15
N ASP A 72 4.86 8.17 -3.00
CA ASP A 72 4.74 6.93 -3.76
C ASP A 72 3.44 6.20 -3.37
N VAL A 73 2.75 5.68 -4.38
CA VAL A 73 1.55 4.87 -4.17
C VAL A 73 1.89 3.41 -4.42
N TYR A 74 1.55 2.56 -3.45
CA TYR A 74 1.85 1.13 -3.49
C TYR A 74 0.59 0.29 -3.41
N LEU A 75 0.62 -0.85 -4.11
CA LEU A 75 -0.28 -1.95 -3.80
C LEU A 75 0.39 -2.78 -2.71
N ILE A 76 -0.29 -2.96 -1.60
CA ILE A 76 0.24 -3.66 -0.43
C ILE A 76 -0.50 -4.98 -0.26
N TYR A 77 0.23 -6.08 -0.30
CA TYR A 77 -0.29 -7.44 -0.12
C TYR A 77 0.16 -7.96 1.24
N GLY A 78 -0.72 -8.68 1.90
CA GLY A 78 -0.42 -9.27 3.20
C GLY A 78 -1.58 -10.08 3.72
N ASP A 79 -1.56 -10.38 5.02
CA ASP A 79 -2.60 -11.17 5.66
C ASP A 79 -3.90 -10.38 5.96
N GLY A 80 -3.88 -9.08 5.72
CA GLY A 80 -5.05 -8.22 5.95
C GLY A 80 -5.31 -7.86 7.40
N ILE A 81 -4.43 -8.25 8.30
CA ILE A 81 -4.60 -7.98 9.73
C ILE A 81 -3.95 -6.66 10.11
N MET A 82 -4.79 -5.70 10.47
CA MET A 82 -4.35 -4.39 10.94
C MET A 82 -4.53 -4.31 12.46
N LEU A 83 -3.46 -3.98 13.18
CA LEU A 83 -3.55 -3.78 14.61
C LEU A 83 -4.16 -2.41 14.91
N GLU A 84 -5.09 -2.39 15.84
CA GLU A 84 -5.76 -1.16 16.25
C GLU A 84 -4.85 -0.35 17.17
N SER A 85 -4.31 0.72 16.63
CA SER A 85 -3.49 1.68 17.37
C SER A 85 -3.51 3.00 16.60
N PHE A 86 -2.89 4.04 17.13
CA PHE A 86 -2.73 5.32 16.44
C PHE A 86 -1.26 5.69 16.33
N PRO A 87 -0.70 5.64 15.12
CA PRO A 87 -1.33 5.13 13.89
C PRO A 87 -1.53 3.61 13.93
N GLY A 88 -2.34 3.08 13.02
CA GLY A 88 -2.51 1.65 12.88
C GLY A 88 -1.19 0.97 12.53
N GLN A 89 -1.13 -0.35 12.68
CA GLN A 89 0.06 -1.13 12.34
C GLN A 89 -0.32 -2.32 11.47
N TYR A 90 0.41 -2.51 10.39
CA TYR A 90 0.20 -3.64 9.49
C TYR A 90 1.46 -4.52 9.47
N PRO A 91 1.58 -5.46 10.41
CA PRO A 91 2.80 -6.27 10.53
C PRO A 91 2.93 -7.38 9.48
N GLY A 92 1.83 -7.82 8.90
CA GLY A 92 1.80 -8.98 7.99
C GLY A 92 1.98 -8.68 6.52
N ILE A 93 2.61 -7.57 6.16
CA ILE A 93 2.87 -7.23 4.76
C ILE A 93 3.88 -8.20 4.16
N THR A 94 3.52 -8.80 3.02
CA THR A 94 4.36 -9.80 2.35
C THR A 94 4.94 -9.32 1.02
N LYS A 95 4.27 -8.35 0.37
CA LYS A 95 4.67 -7.87 -0.94
C LYS A 95 4.15 -6.45 -1.15
N MET A 96 4.92 -5.63 -1.83
CA MET A 96 4.50 -4.29 -2.23
C MET A 96 4.90 -4.01 -3.68
N VAL A 97 4.00 -3.38 -4.43
CA VAL A 97 4.24 -2.98 -5.82
C VAL A 97 3.97 -1.49 -5.96
N ARG A 98 4.98 -0.73 -6.38
CA ARG A 98 4.81 0.71 -6.59
C ARG A 98 3.99 0.96 -7.86
N LYS A 99 2.88 1.66 -7.72
CA LYS A 99 1.99 2.01 -8.82
C LYS A 99 2.19 3.43 -9.32
N GLU A 100 2.61 4.33 -8.44
CA GLU A 100 2.79 5.74 -8.77
C GLU A 100 3.94 6.28 -7.95
N GLN A 101 4.72 7.18 -8.51
CA GLN A 101 5.89 7.72 -7.85
C GLN A 101 5.71 9.21 -7.55
N GLY A 102 5.95 9.58 -6.29
CA GLY A 102 6.07 10.98 -5.89
C GLY A 102 4.80 11.82 -6.04
N ASN A 103 3.63 11.26 -5.74
CA ASN A 103 2.39 12.04 -5.78
C ASN A 103 2.29 12.91 -4.54
N GLN A 104 2.80 14.13 -4.63
CA GLN A 104 2.87 15.06 -3.50
C GLN A 104 1.50 15.52 -3.03
N GLU A 105 0.53 15.60 -3.92
CA GLU A 105 -0.82 15.98 -3.56
C GLU A 105 -1.43 15.00 -2.55
N LYS A 106 -1.29 13.71 -2.79
CA LYS A 106 -1.76 12.67 -1.88
C LYS A 106 -0.97 12.66 -0.58
N ALA A 107 0.35 12.79 -0.66
CA ALA A 107 1.21 12.84 0.52
C ALA A 107 0.87 14.03 1.41
N ASP A 108 0.69 15.20 0.81
CA ASP A 108 0.37 16.42 1.56
C ASP A 108 -1.00 16.33 2.22
N HIS A 109 -1.97 15.71 1.56
CA HIS A 109 -3.31 15.53 2.11
C HIS A 109 -3.24 14.79 3.45
N TYR A 110 -2.54 13.66 3.49
CA TYR A 110 -2.43 12.86 4.71
C TYR A 110 -1.47 13.45 5.73
N ARG A 111 -0.45 14.15 5.27
CA ARG A 111 0.48 14.86 6.15
C ARG A 111 -0.24 15.93 6.97
N LYS A 112 -1.23 16.58 6.37
CA LYS A 112 -2.06 17.57 7.07
C LYS A 112 -3.03 16.91 8.04
N GLU A 113 -3.54 15.75 7.72
CA GLU A 113 -4.52 15.05 8.55
C GLU A 113 -3.90 14.29 9.72
N LEU A 114 -2.65 13.85 9.58
CA LEU A 114 -1.98 13.03 10.57
C LEU A 114 -1.99 13.63 11.99
N PRO A 115 -1.65 14.90 12.19
CA PRO A 115 -1.65 15.47 13.54
C PRO A 115 -3.04 15.42 14.20
N SER A 116 -4.08 15.60 13.42
CA SER A 116 -5.46 15.54 13.90
C SER A 116 -5.84 14.12 14.30
N MET A 117 -5.45 13.14 13.50
CA MET A 117 -5.77 11.73 13.72
C MET A 117 -4.96 11.13 14.86
N MET A 118 -3.78 11.64 15.12
CA MET A 118 -2.90 11.16 16.18
C MET A 118 -3.13 11.86 17.52
N ARG A 119 -3.91 12.92 17.55
CA ARG A 119 -4.20 13.60 18.79
C ARG A 119 -5.00 12.69 19.70
N PRO A 120 -4.57 12.55 20.96
CA PRO A 120 -5.38 11.81 21.92
C PRO A 120 -6.71 12.51 22.13
N VAL A 121 -7.72 11.74 22.46
CA VAL A 121 -9.08 12.20 22.66
C VAL A 121 -9.17 13.23 23.80
N THR A 122 -8.17 13.30 24.63
CA THR A 122 -8.10 14.26 25.71
C THR A 122 -8.01 15.72 25.26
N GLY A 123 -7.85 15.96 23.98
CA GLY A 123 -8.06 17.29 23.42
C GLY A 123 -7.05 18.36 23.85
N GLU A 124 -5.88 17.99 24.13
CA GLU A 124 -4.88 18.99 24.46
C GLU A 124 -4.01 19.42 23.30
#